data_3545a2ba4f12981bce4a8f413d8d0e32
#
_entry.id   3545a2ba4f12981bce4a8f413d8d0e32
#
_cell.length_a   1.000
_cell.length_b   1.000
_cell.length_c   1.000
_cell.angle_alpha   90.00
_cell.angle_beta   90.00
_cell.angle_gamma   90.00
#
_symmetry.space_group_name_H-M   'P 1'
#
loop_
_entity.id
_entity.type
_entity.pdbx_description
1 polymer ?
#
loop_
_entity_poly.entity_id
_entity_poly.type
_entity_poly.pdbx_seq_one_letter_code
_entity_poly.pdbx_strand_id
1 'polypeptide(L)'
;GIYDKGDPKTQYIKLMEEAGEVGRAILKQDTDEIIDGIGDMVVVLTNLAELVGVPIEECIQQAYNEISKRKGKMVNGTFVKDRPVTSYGRRTKKTL
;
A
#
# COMPACT_ATOMS: atom_id res chain seq x y z
N GLY A 1 3.40 -4.39 -28.31
CA GLY A 1 2.89 -5.67 -27.97
C GLY A 1 1.63 -5.57 -27.19
N ILE A 2 1.14 -6.69 -26.81
CA ILE A 2 -0.08 -6.70 -26.07
C ILE A 2 0.13 -6.23 -24.66
N TYR A 3 1.36 -6.24 -24.21
CA TYR A 3 1.65 -5.82 -22.88
C TYR A 3 2.41 -4.53 -22.93
N ASP A 4 1.75 -3.45 -22.52
CA ASP A 4 2.36 -2.16 -22.57
C ASP A 4 2.79 -1.73 -21.18
N LYS A 5 4.08 -1.75 -20.93
CA LYS A 5 4.59 -1.37 -19.63
C LYS A 5 4.41 0.09 -19.31
N GLY A 6 4.11 0.90 -20.30
CA GLY A 6 3.84 2.31 -20.07
C GLY A 6 2.41 2.59 -19.71
N ASP A 7 1.59 1.56 -19.54
CA ASP A 7 0.19 1.74 -19.20
C ASP A 7 -0.02 1.59 -17.70
N PRO A 8 -0.50 2.62 -17.01
CA PRO A 8 -0.74 2.52 -15.58
C PRO A 8 -1.68 1.39 -15.20
N LYS A 9 -2.66 1.10 -16.04
CA LYS A 9 -3.58 0.00 -15.74
C LYS A 9 -2.87 -1.34 -15.72
N THR A 10 -1.93 -1.53 -16.64
CA THR A 10 -1.15 -2.76 -16.69
C THR A 10 -0.31 -2.89 -15.43
N GLN A 11 0.30 -1.79 -14.99
CA GLN A 11 1.09 -1.83 -13.76
C GLN A 11 0.21 -2.10 -12.55
N TYR A 12 -0.99 -1.57 -12.55
CA TYR A 12 -1.90 -1.82 -11.44
C TYR A 12 -2.27 -3.30 -11.36
N ILE A 13 -2.56 -3.91 -12.51
CA ILE A 13 -2.88 -5.33 -12.54
C ILE A 13 -1.69 -6.15 -12.05
N LYS A 14 -0.49 -5.77 -12.46
CA LYS A 14 0.69 -6.47 -12.03
C LYS A 14 0.86 -6.34 -10.51
N LEU A 15 0.53 -5.18 -9.95
CA LEU A 15 0.59 -5.00 -8.51
C LEU A 15 -0.36 -5.96 -7.80
N MET A 16 -1.55 -6.16 -8.34
CA MET A 16 -2.51 -7.07 -7.74
C MET A 16 -2.01 -8.50 -7.79
N GLU A 17 -1.33 -8.87 -8.87
CA GLU A 17 -0.77 -10.21 -8.99
C GLU A 17 0.32 -10.41 -7.93
N GLU A 18 1.19 -9.42 -7.77
CA GLU A 18 2.26 -9.53 -6.78
C GLU A 18 1.68 -9.58 -5.37
N ALA A 19 0.65 -8.80 -5.11
CA ALA A 19 0.01 -8.82 -3.80
C ALA A 19 -0.58 -10.19 -3.52
N GLY A 20 -1.16 -10.82 -4.53
CA GLY A 20 -1.71 -12.17 -4.36
C GLY A 20 -0.63 -13.19 -4.03
N GLU A 21 0.53 -13.03 -4.65
CA GLU A 21 1.64 -13.94 -4.38
C GLU A 21 2.16 -13.76 -2.96
N VAL A 22 2.22 -12.53 -2.49
CA VAL A 22 2.61 -12.28 -1.10
C VAL A 22 1.60 -12.93 -0.15
N GLY A 23 0.32 -12.82 -0.47
CA GLY A 23 -0.70 -13.44 0.36
C GLY A 23 -0.53 -14.95 0.45
N ARG A 24 -0.24 -15.60 -0.67
CA ARG A 24 0.00 -17.02 -0.67
C ARG A 24 1.26 -17.37 0.12
N ALA A 25 2.30 -16.56 -0.02
CA ALA A 25 3.54 -16.80 0.71
C ALA A 25 3.33 -16.70 2.22
N ILE A 26 2.48 -15.77 2.64
CA ILE A 26 2.14 -15.64 4.05
C ILE A 26 1.44 -16.90 4.55
N LEU A 27 0.50 -17.41 3.76
CA LEU A 27 -0.22 -18.61 4.15
C LEU A 27 0.70 -19.83 4.23
N LYS A 28 1.71 -19.86 3.39
CA LYS A 28 2.68 -20.95 3.40
C LYS A 28 3.80 -20.72 4.41
N GLN A 29 3.83 -19.56 5.02
CA GLN A 29 4.88 -19.17 5.96
C GLN A 29 6.26 -19.24 5.29
N ASP A 30 6.32 -18.86 4.03
CA ASP A 30 7.56 -18.85 3.28
C ASP A 30 8.17 -17.46 3.35
N THR A 31 9.06 -17.27 4.30
CA THR A 31 9.63 -15.95 4.58
C THR A 31 10.40 -15.39 3.38
N ASP A 32 11.13 -16.23 2.69
CA ASP A 32 11.91 -15.75 1.54
C ASP A 32 10.99 -15.25 0.44
N GLU A 33 9.90 -15.94 0.18
CA GLU A 33 8.95 -15.48 -0.82
C GLU A 33 8.23 -14.21 -0.38
N ILE A 34 7.98 -14.07 0.92
CA ILE A 34 7.36 -12.84 1.41
C ILE A 34 8.28 -11.65 1.17
N ILE A 35 9.57 -11.82 1.48
CA ILE A 35 10.54 -10.75 1.29
C ILE A 35 10.63 -10.36 -0.19
N ASP A 36 10.76 -11.35 -1.05
CA ASP A 36 10.85 -11.09 -2.48
C ASP A 36 9.59 -10.42 -2.99
N GLY A 37 8.45 -10.88 -2.53
CA GLY A 37 7.18 -10.33 -2.99
C GLY A 37 6.97 -8.89 -2.57
N ILE A 38 7.36 -8.56 -1.34
CA ILE A 38 7.26 -7.18 -0.88
C ILE A 38 8.14 -6.29 -1.74
N GLY A 39 9.37 -6.75 -2.02
CA GLY A 39 10.25 -5.97 -2.89
C GLY A 39 9.69 -5.80 -4.28
N ASP A 40 9.10 -6.83 -4.84
CA ASP A 40 8.50 -6.76 -6.16
C ASP A 40 7.34 -5.77 -6.17
N MET A 41 6.54 -5.72 -5.11
CA MET A 41 5.46 -4.76 -5.03
C MET A 41 5.99 -3.33 -5.02
N VAL A 42 7.09 -3.11 -4.31
CA VAL A 42 7.67 -1.77 -4.27
C VAL A 42 8.16 -1.35 -5.66
N VAL A 43 8.75 -2.29 -6.40
CA VAL A 43 9.20 -1.99 -7.76
C VAL A 43 8.02 -1.62 -8.65
N VAL A 44 6.94 -2.39 -8.57
CA VAL A 44 5.76 -2.10 -9.38
C VAL A 44 5.15 -0.77 -9.00
N LEU A 45 5.09 -0.47 -7.70
CA LEU A 45 4.56 0.81 -7.24
C LEU A 45 5.42 1.96 -7.74
N THR A 46 6.73 1.78 -7.74
CA THR A 46 7.65 2.81 -8.24
C THR A 46 7.38 3.08 -9.71
N ASN A 47 7.21 2.02 -10.50
CA ASN A 47 6.92 2.17 -11.91
C ASN A 47 5.58 2.85 -12.15
N LEU A 48 4.58 2.49 -11.35
CA LEU A 48 3.27 3.09 -11.49
C LEU A 48 3.33 4.59 -11.18
N ALA A 49 4.03 4.96 -10.11
CA ALA A 49 4.15 6.37 -9.74
C ALA A 49 4.81 7.16 -10.88
N GLU A 50 5.86 6.60 -11.47
CA GLU A 50 6.54 7.25 -12.57
C GLU A 50 5.61 7.45 -13.75
N LEU A 51 4.80 6.46 -14.05
CA LEU A 51 3.90 6.54 -15.19
C LEU A 51 2.84 7.61 -15.03
N VAL A 52 2.44 7.89 -13.80
CA VAL A 52 1.46 8.94 -13.57
C VAL A 52 2.12 10.28 -13.27
N GLY A 53 3.45 10.32 -13.38
CA GLY A 53 4.17 11.60 -13.30
C GLY A 53 4.57 12.05 -11.92
N VAL A 54 4.57 11.14 -10.94
CA VAL A 54 4.93 11.50 -9.57
C VAL A 54 5.98 10.53 -9.07
N PRO A 55 7.12 11.01 -8.59
CA PRO A 55 8.13 10.10 -8.05
C PRO A 55 7.58 9.38 -6.82
N ILE A 56 8.00 8.13 -6.64
CA ILE A 56 7.52 7.34 -5.51
C ILE A 56 7.88 8.00 -4.19
N GLU A 57 9.01 8.69 -4.14
CA GLU A 57 9.43 9.38 -2.92
C GLU A 57 8.43 10.44 -2.50
N GLU A 58 7.83 11.10 -3.49
CA GLU A 58 6.83 12.12 -3.18
C GLU A 58 5.56 11.48 -2.65
N CYS A 59 5.19 10.33 -3.19
CA CYS A 59 4.03 9.60 -2.69
C CYS A 59 4.24 9.20 -1.24
N ILE A 60 5.44 8.73 -0.93
CA ILE A 60 5.78 8.31 0.44
C ILE A 60 5.76 9.53 1.36
N GLN A 61 6.31 10.65 0.91
CA GLN A 61 6.35 11.85 1.72
C GLN A 61 4.95 12.36 2.03
N GLN A 62 4.07 12.32 1.04
CA GLN A 62 2.69 12.75 1.25
C GLN A 62 2.00 11.87 2.27
N ALA A 63 2.18 10.56 2.16
CA ALA A 63 1.57 9.64 3.11
C ALA A 63 2.11 9.89 4.53
N TYR A 64 3.40 10.13 4.62
CA TYR A 64 4.02 10.41 5.91
C TYR A 64 3.45 11.70 6.51
N ASN A 65 3.30 12.73 5.68
CA ASN A 65 2.77 13.99 6.15
C ASN A 65 1.35 13.84 6.67
N GLU A 66 0.54 13.05 5.98
CA GLU A 66 -0.82 12.81 6.41
C GLU A 66 -0.85 12.08 7.74
N ILE A 67 -0.04 11.05 7.86
CA ILE A 67 0.01 10.28 9.09
C ILE A 67 0.50 11.14 10.24
N SER A 68 1.50 12.00 10.01
CA SER A 68 2.04 12.84 11.06
C SER A 68 1.05 13.85 11.57
N LYS A 69 0.12 14.28 10.74
CA LYS A 69 -0.86 15.26 11.14
C LYS A 69 -2.02 14.67 11.91
N ARG A 70 -2.18 13.35 11.86
CA ARG A 70 -3.29 12.74 12.55
C ARG A 70 -3.00 12.68 14.02
N LYS A 71 -4.04 12.91 14.80
CA LYS A 71 -3.92 12.75 16.24
C LYS A 71 -4.44 11.38 16.56
N GLY A 72 -3.78 10.71 17.47
CA GLY A 72 -4.21 9.37 17.84
C GLY A 72 -3.18 8.72 18.72
N LYS A 73 -3.41 7.47 19.03
CA LYS A 73 -2.51 6.72 19.86
C LYS A 73 -2.69 5.25 19.55
N MET A 74 -1.72 4.45 19.96
CA MET A 74 -1.83 3.01 19.77
C MET A 74 -2.63 2.44 20.92
N VAL A 75 -3.59 1.62 20.59
CA VAL A 75 -4.41 0.96 21.60
C VAL A 75 -4.41 -0.52 21.23
N ASN A 76 -3.86 -1.32 22.09
CA ASN A 76 -3.75 -2.76 21.82
C ASN A 76 -3.09 -3.05 20.48
N GLY A 77 -2.07 -2.27 20.14
CA GLY A 77 -1.36 -2.50 18.89
C GLY A 77 -2.03 -1.90 17.66
N THR A 78 -3.13 -1.20 17.85
CA THR A 78 -3.82 -0.58 16.72
C THR A 78 -3.85 0.92 16.88
N PHE A 79 -3.55 1.63 15.81
CA PHE A 79 -3.57 3.08 15.86
C PHE A 79 -5.01 3.56 15.85
N VAL A 80 -5.37 4.39 16.82
CA VAL A 80 -6.72 4.93 16.91
C VAL A 80 -6.63 6.42 16.67
N LYS A 81 -7.32 6.91 15.65
CA LYS A 81 -7.28 8.31 15.35
C LYS A 81 -8.14 9.10 16.30
N ASP A 82 -7.65 10.27 16.65
CA ASP A 82 -8.36 11.14 17.56
C ASP A 82 -9.09 12.17 16.70
N ARG A 83 -10.30 11.87 16.36
CA ARG A 83 -11.08 12.78 15.54
C ARG A 83 -12.56 12.59 15.81
N PRO A 84 -13.38 13.55 15.38
CA PRO A 84 -14.80 13.45 15.63
C PRO A 84 -15.37 12.24 14.92
N VAL A 85 -16.42 11.71 15.48
CA VAL A 85 -17.08 10.59 14.89
C VAL A 85 -17.88 11.06 13.71
N THR A 86 -17.80 10.39 12.59
CA THR A 86 -18.57 10.72 11.43
C THR A 86 -19.36 9.50 11.03
N SER A 87 -20.22 9.68 10.09
CA SER A 87 -21.06 8.59 9.67
C SER A 87 -20.23 7.41 9.17
N TYR A 88 -19.02 7.64 8.63
CA TYR A 88 -18.27 6.58 8.23
C TYR A 88 -17.09 6.36 9.04
N GLY A 89 -16.87 7.15 9.99
CA GLY A 89 -15.75 6.99 10.84
C GLY A 89 -15.82 5.74 11.63
N ARG A 90 -17.00 5.26 11.96
CA ARG A 90 -17.06 4.16 12.77
C ARG A 90 -16.62 2.95 12.09
N ARG A 91 -16.88 2.79 10.86
CA ARG A 91 -16.47 1.61 10.29
C ARG A 91 -15.05 1.67 9.97
N THR A 92 -14.48 2.82 9.89
CA THR A 92 -13.12 2.87 9.53
C THR A 92 -12.26 2.54 10.66
N LYS A 93 -12.87 2.35 11.80
CA LYS A 93 -12.09 2.05 12.83
C LYS A 93 -11.36 0.94 12.55
N LYS A 94 -11.80 0.26 11.76
CA LYS A 94 -11.08 -0.76 11.50
C LYS A 94 -10.02 -0.51 10.67
N THR A 95 -9.70 0.17 10.27
CA THR A 95 -8.71 0.17 9.61
C THR A 95 -7.75 0.67 9.69
N LEU A 96 -7.36 0.68 9.73
CA LEU A 96 -6.37 0.90 9.62
C LEU A 96 -5.79 0.55 9.50
#